data_138684fd1782537d47ca57935b5489c9
#
_entry.id   138684fd1782537d47ca57935b5489c9
#
_cell.length_a   1.000
_cell.length_b   1.000
_cell.length_c   1.000
_cell.angle_alpha   90.00
_cell.angle_beta   90.00
_cell.angle_gamma   90.00
#
_symmetry.space_group_name_H-M   'P 1'
#
loop_
_entity.id
_entity.type
_entity.pdbx_description
1 polymer ?
#
loop_
_entity_poly.entity_id
_entity_poly.type
_entity_poly.pdbx_seq_one_letter_code
_entity_poly.pdbx_strand_id
1 'polypeptide(L)'
;MKRTAWRVLSLALCLAMTALIAVAQNTTAAKAAPKKPAAQKAKPMADAQPQQWSSITVVRVKPDMVTEWQDLQKKVVNPALKKAGVKERSVFETAVFGESYEYVVITPITSFAQYDEPMSPLRKTLGEDAFRDYQAKSRRCIVSSHTFGDLARLDLSYMGKMMTMTGPPKLAVVNSLSIVPGRAAAFENLVKSDVLPVMKKADVIGYFISQTMFGGDGYGYTSVVFYDSFAEIGKGSPFLRVLGPAGAAAFFAKFAGVVAHQERTIARFNPDLSFSAAQ
;
A
#
# COMPACT_ATOMS: atom_id res chain seq x y z
N MET A 1 11.37 -23.31 -19.12
CA MET A 1 10.18 -24.18 -19.40
C MET A 1 9.55 -24.59 -18.08
N LYS A 2 8.24 -24.59 -17.99
CA LYS A 2 7.36 -24.89 -16.83
C LYS A 2 7.09 -23.70 -15.90
N ARG A 3 6.25 -22.79 -16.39
CA ARG A 3 5.37 -21.92 -15.59
C ARG A 3 3.97 -22.05 -16.17
N THR A 4 3.26 -23.07 -15.75
CA THR A 4 1.82 -23.24 -16.03
C THR A 4 1.25 -24.09 -14.90
N ALA A 5 0.21 -23.56 -14.32
CA ALA A 5 -0.80 -24.23 -13.53
C ALA A 5 -1.05 -23.60 -12.16
N TRP A 6 -1.77 -22.47 -12.20
CA TRP A 6 -2.73 -22.19 -11.13
C TRP A 6 -3.92 -21.46 -11.73
N ARG A 7 -4.69 -22.22 -12.45
CA ARG A 7 -6.05 -21.84 -12.81
C ARG A 7 -6.95 -23.05 -12.60
N VAL A 8 -8.15 -22.75 -12.02
CA VAL A 8 -9.33 -23.61 -11.99
C VAL A 8 -9.33 -24.66 -10.87
N LEU A 9 -9.97 -24.30 -9.76
CA LEU A 9 -10.99 -25.16 -9.14
C LEU A 9 -11.87 -24.30 -8.23
N SER A 10 -12.95 -23.78 -8.77
CA SER A 10 -14.09 -23.24 -8.01
C SER A 10 -15.34 -23.51 -8.82
N LEU A 11 -15.90 -24.68 -8.65
CA LEU A 11 -17.32 -24.93 -8.93
C LEU A 11 -17.77 -26.14 -8.12
N ALA A 12 -18.98 -26.01 -7.55
CA ALA A 12 -19.85 -27.05 -7.00
C ALA A 12 -19.58 -27.47 -5.54
N LEU A 13 -20.31 -26.82 -4.64
CA LEU A 13 -21.14 -27.51 -3.67
C LEU A 13 -22.24 -26.59 -3.12
N CYS A 14 -23.29 -26.40 -3.89
CA CYS A 14 -24.64 -26.12 -3.40
C CYS A 14 -25.38 -27.42 -3.40
N LEU A 15 -25.87 -27.89 -2.27
CA LEU A 15 -27.22 -28.44 -2.01
C LEU A 15 -27.27 -29.20 -0.67
N ALA A 16 -28.37 -28.96 0.01
CA ALA A 16 -28.97 -29.83 1.03
C ALA A 16 -28.54 -29.63 2.50
N MET A 17 -29.32 -28.78 3.20
CA MET A 17 -29.82 -29.11 4.53
C MET A 17 -31.25 -28.58 4.71
N THR A 18 -32.19 -29.46 4.45
CA THR A 18 -33.61 -29.35 4.86
C THR A 18 -33.75 -29.75 6.33
N ALA A 19 -34.41 -28.88 7.05
CA ALA A 19 -35.36 -29.09 8.18
C ALA A 19 -35.22 -30.30 9.11
N LEU A 20 -35.09 -30.01 10.38
CA LEU A 20 -35.73 -30.78 11.45
C LEU A 20 -36.28 -29.81 12.52
N ILE A 21 -37.61 -29.64 12.47
CA ILE A 21 -38.44 -29.01 13.50
C ILE A 21 -38.69 -30.06 14.57
N ALA A 22 -38.28 -29.82 15.80
CA ALA A 22 -38.79 -30.56 16.96
C ALA A 22 -39.45 -29.59 17.95
N VAL A 23 -40.76 -29.73 18.03
CA VAL A 23 -41.65 -29.10 19.02
C VAL A 23 -41.42 -29.75 20.36
N ALA A 24 -41.23 -28.99 21.41
CA ALA A 24 -41.52 -29.39 22.78
C ALA A 24 -42.18 -28.23 23.53
N GLN A 25 -43.38 -28.47 23.97
CA GLN A 25 -44.26 -27.54 24.68
C GLN A 25 -43.99 -27.56 26.19
N ASN A 26 -44.17 -26.38 26.75
CA ASN A 26 -44.70 -26.06 28.08
C ASN A 26 -44.01 -26.56 29.37
N THR A 27 -43.54 -25.60 30.16
CA THR A 27 -44.12 -25.38 31.50
C THR A 27 -43.82 -23.95 31.98
N THR A 28 -44.87 -23.33 32.46
CA THR A 28 -44.98 -22.02 33.11
C THR A 28 -44.10 -21.89 34.39
N ALA A 29 -43.28 -20.81 34.43
CA ALA A 29 -42.92 -20.19 35.71
C ALA A 29 -42.58 -18.71 35.43
N ALA A 30 -43.41 -17.84 35.96
CA ALA A 30 -43.20 -16.41 36.01
C ALA A 30 -41.96 -16.08 36.83
N LYS A 31 -40.98 -15.41 36.25
CA LYS A 31 -39.92 -14.75 37.04
C LYS A 31 -39.34 -13.56 36.31
N ALA A 32 -39.51 -12.41 36.93
CA ALA A 32 -38.82 -11.14 36.82
C ALA A 32 -38.10 -10.81 35.51
N ALA A 33 -38.58 -9.74 34.84
CA ALA A 33 -37.93 -9.12 33.72
C ALA A 33 -36.47 -8.71 34.03
N PRO A 34 -35.50 -9.10 33.20
CA PRO A 34 -34.15 -8.57 33.35
C PRO A 34 -34.14 -7.10 32.89
N LYS A 35 -33.61 -6.21 33.76
CA LYS A 35 -33.30 -4.83 33.40
C LYS A 35 -32.45 -4.79 32.12
N LYS A 36 -32.97 -4.11 31.12
CA LYS A 36 -32.24 -3.77 29.88
C LYS A 36 -30.87 -3.16 30.26
N PRO A 37 -29.74 -3.67 29.77
CA PRO A 37 -28.46 -3.01 29.98
C PRO A 37 -28.55 -1.59 29.40
N ALA A 38 -28.20 -0.60 30.20
CA ALA A 38 -28.07 0.77 29.72
C ALA A 38 -27.10 0.77 28.54
N ALA A 39 -27.55 1.28 27.37
CA ALA A 39 -26.72 1.50 26.22
C ALA A 39 -25.53 2.36 26.70
N GLN A 40 -24.35 1.75 26.80
CA GLN A 40 -23.11 2.49 26.95
C GLN A 40 -23.00 3.39 25.73
N LYS A 41 -23.20 4.69 25.92
CA LYS A 41 -22.86 5.69 24.91
C LYS A 41 -21.40 5.42 24.55
N ALA A 42 -21.17 4.98 23.32
CA ALA A 42 -19.83 4.88 22.76
C ALA A 42 -19.14 6.23 23.02
N LYS A 43 -18.03 6.20 23.77
CA LYS A 43 -17.17 7.38 23.90
C LYS A 43 -16.90 7.89 22.48
N PRO A 44 -17.03 9.19 22.19
CA PRO A 44 -16.53 9.73 20.93
C PRO A 44 -15.07 9.30 20.84
N MET A 45 -14.69 8.72 19.72
CA MET A 45 -13.31 8.37 19.40
C MET A 45 -12.58 9.72 19.21
N ALA A 46 -12.12 10.28 20.36
CA ALA A 46 -11.30 11.47 20.36
C ALA A 46 -10.00 11.13 19.66
N ASP A 47 -9.60 11.98 18.70
CA ASP A 47 -8.30 12.01 18.02
C ASP A 47 -7.97 10.87 17.04
N ALA A 48 -8.93 10.38 16.28
CA ALA A 48 -8.60 9.65 15.06
C ALA A 48 -7.95 10.64 14.08
N GLN A 49 -6.63 10.56 13.91
CA GLN A 49 -5.93 11.28 12.84
C GLN A 49 -6.64 10.99 11.50
N PRO A 50 -6.83 12.01 10.64
CA PRO A 50 -7.50 11.78 9.37
C PRO A 50 -6.77 10.67 8.60
N GLN A 51 -7.52 9.65 8.19
CA GLN A 51 -6.97 8.53 7.43
C GLN A 51 -6.41 9.06 6.11
N GLN A 52 -5.14 8.77 5.86
CA GLN A 52 -4.48 9.15 4.61
C GLN A 52 -4.49 7.96 3.65
N TRP A 53 -5.25 8.10 2.58
CA TRP A 53 -5.38 7.09 1.55
C TRP A 53 -4.58 7.44 0.31
N SER A 54 -4.06 6.43 -0.36
CA SER A 54 -3.36 6.58 -1.64
C SER A 54 -3.79 5.50 -2.63
N SER A 55 -3.92 5.90 -3.88
CA SER A 55 -3.95 4.99 -5.01
C SER A 55 -2.51 4.71 -5.44
N ILE A 56 -2.09 3.45 -5.37
CA ILE A 56 -0.76 3.01 -5.76
C ILE A 56 -0.90 2.15 -7.00
N THR A 57 -0.39 2.61 -8.14
CA THR A 57 -0.40 1.85 -9.38
C THR A 57 1.01 1.38 -9.71
N VAL A 58 1.19 0.08 -9.76
CA VAL A 58 2.41 -0.57 -10.26
C VAL A 58 2.24 -0.81 -11.75
N VAL A 59 3.11 -0.22 -12.56
CA VAL A 59 3.08 -0.32 -14.02
C VAL A 59 4.38 -0.89 -14.52
N ARG A 60 4.31 -1.97 -15.27
CA ARG A 60 5.45 -2.52 -16.01
C ARG A 60 5.36 -2.11 -17.46
N VAL A 61 6.39 -1.42 -17.93
CA VAL A 61 6.48 -0.88 -19.29
C VAL A 61 7.32 -1.79 -20.16
N LYS A 62 6.98 -1.89 -21.45
CA LYS A 62 7.79 -2.63 -22.43
C LYS A 62 9.14 -1.93 -22.61
N PRO A 63 10.26 -2.67 -22.66
CA PRO A 63 11.61 -2.07 -22.73
C PRO A 63 11.80 -1.09 -23.88
N ASP A 64 11.27 -1.41 -25.05
CA ASP A 64 11.33 -0.62 -26.27
C ASP A 64 10.38 0.59 -26.29
N MET A 65 9.45 0.68 -25.32
CA MET A 65 8.42 1.72 -25.23
C MET A 65 8.60 2.65 -24.03
N VAL A 66 9.69 2.53 -23.30
CA VAL A 66 9.94 3.30 -22.05
C VAL A 66 9.90 4.80 -22.31
N THR A 67 10.61 5.27 -23.35
CA THR A 67 10.66 6.70 -23.71
C THR A 67 9.27 7.22 -24.09
N GLU A 68 8.51 6.47 -24.90
CA GLU A 68 7.16 6.87 -25.29
C GLU A 68 6.23 6.94 -24.08
N TRP A 69 6.29 5.95 -23.19
CA TRP A 69 5.47 5.95 -21.97
C TRP A 69 5.82 7.12 -21.05
N GLN A 70 7.11 7.39 -20.83
CA GLN A 70 7.55 8.53 -20.01
C GLN A 70 7.10 9.86 -20.63
N ASP A 71 7.21 10.01 -21.94
CA ASP A 71 6.73 11.20 -22.66
C ASP A 71 5.23 11.41 -22.50
N LEU A 72 4.44 10.34 -22.58
CA LEU A 72 3.00 10.40 -22.29
C LEU A 72 2.74 10.89 -20.86
N GLN A 73 3.51 10.38 -19.87
CA GLN A 73 3.37 10.84 -18.50
C GLN A 73 3.72 12.34 -18.34
N LYS A 74 4.86 12.76 -18.90
CA LYS A 74 5.38 14.13 -18.79
C LYS A 74 4.52 15.15 -19.54
N LYS A 75 4.18 14.83 -20.80
CA LYS A 75 3.58 15.79 -21.74
C LYS A 75 2.06 15.79 -21.75
N VAL A 76 1.43 14.69 -21.34
CA VAL A 76 -0.03 14.54 -21.38
C VAL A 76 -0.63 14.38 -19.99
N VAL A 77 -0.19 13.36 -19.21
CA VAL A 77 -0.83 13.00 -17.95
C VAL A 77 -0.59 14.04 -16.89
N ASN A 78 0.67 14.41 -16.61
CA ASN A 78 1.00 15.35 -15.53
C ASN A 78 0.38 16.73 -15.73
N PRO A 79 0.44 17.36 -16.93
CA PRO A 79 -0.24 18.64 -17.16
C PRO A 79 -1.75 18.56 -16.98
N ALA A 80 -2.39 17.48 -17.46
CA ALA A 80 -3.82 17.30 -17.35
C ALA A 80 -4.27 17.08 -15.90
N LEU A 81 -3.53 16.28 -15.12
CA LEU A 81 -3.83 16.06 -13.70
C LEU A 81 -3.64 17.33 -12.87
N LYS A 82 -2.58 18.12 -13.13
CA LYS A 82 -2.38 19.43 -12.48
C LYS A 82 -3.56 20.38 -12.78
N LYS A 83 -3.99 20.45 -14.05
CA LYS A 83 -5.16 21.25 -14.46
C LYS A 83 -6.45 20.75 -13.83
N ALA A 84 -6.57 19.44 -13.57
CA ALA A 84 -7.70 18.84 -12.86
C ALA A 84 -7.67 19.08 -11.34
N GLY A 85 -6.65 19.78 -10.80
CA GLY A 85 -6.53 20.07 -9.39
C GLY A 85 -5.89 18.97 -8.55
N VAL A 86 -5.30 17.94 -9.17
CA VAL A 86 -4.49 16.95 -8.45
C VAL A 86 -3.23 17.63 -7.95
N LYS A 87 -3.05 17.64 -6.63
CA LYS A 87 -1.97 18.41 -5.99
C LYS A 87 -0.63 17.69 -5.97
N GLU A 88 -0.66 16.37 -5.95
CA GLU A 88 0.54 15.56 -5.79
C GLU A 88 0.45 14.25 -6.58
N ARG A 89 1.56 13.86 -7.15
CA ARG A 89 1.80 12.57 -7.77
C ARG A 89 3.26 12.21 -7.64
N SER A 90 3.56 11.16 -6.94
CA SER A 90 4.92 10.65 -6.77
C SER A 90 5.14 9.41 -7.61
N VAL A 91 6.25 9.36 -8.33
CA VAL A 91 6.63 8.21 -9.15
C VAL A 91 8.00 7.73 -8.73
N PHE A 92 8.08 6.43 -8.45
CA PHE A 92 9.31 5.71 -8.23
C PHE A 92 9.52 4.71 -9.36
N GLU A 93 10.76 4.41 -9.69
CA GLU A 93 11.13 3.38 -10.65
C GLU A 93 12.07 2.37 -10.00
N THR A 94 12.05 1.12 -10.43
CA THR A 94 13.01 0.12 -9.96
C THR A 94 14.43 0.59 -10.30
N ALA A 95 15.27 0.70 -9.26
CA ALA A 95 16.63 1.27 -9.43
C ALA A 95 17.64 0.23 -9.92
N VAL A 96 17.74 -0.93 -9.24
CA VAL A 96 18.77 -1.95 -9.53
C VAL A 96 18.23 -3.37 -9.41
N PHE A 97 17.63 -3.70 -8.26
CA PHE A 97 17.12 -5.04 -7.95
C PHE A 97 15.59 -5.03 -7.96
N GLY A 98 14.99 -5.97 -8.68
CA GLY A 98 13.56 -6.08 -8.90
C GLY A 98 13.22 -6.18 -10.40
N GLU A 99 11.94 -6.01 -10.74
CA GLU A 99 11.48 -6.04 -12.13
C GLU A 99 11.95 -4.78 -12.87
N SER A 100 12.70 -4.96 -13.96
CA SER A 100 13.14 -3.86 -14.80
C SER A 100 11.96 -3.16 -15.46
N TYR A 101 12.08 -1.84 -15.64
CA TYR A 101 11.07 -0.99 -16.28
C TYR A 101 9.72 -0.98 -15.51
N GLU A 102 9.76 -1.23 -14.22
CA GLU A 102 8.61 -1.11 -13.34
C GLU A 102 8.59 0.26 -12.68
N TYR A 103 7.41 0.86 -12.67
CA TYR A 103 7.13 2.17 -12.07
C TYR A 103 6.03 2.02 -11.04
N VAL A 104 6.22 2.64 -9.89
CA VAL A 104 5.22 2.75 -8.82
C VAL A 104 4.73 4.19 -8.80
N VAL A 105 3.47 4.37 -9.18
CA VAL A 105 2.79 5.67 -9.23
C VAL A 105 1.89 5.81 -8.01
N ILE A 106 2.14 6.81 -7.18
CA ILE A 106 1.42 7.08 -5.95
C ILE A 106 0.65 8.39 -6.10
N THR A 107 -0.66 8.35 -5.89
CA THR A 107 -1.52 9.53 -5.92
C THR A 107 -2.41 9.52 -4.67
N PRO A 108 -2.41 10.58 -3.85
CA PRO A 108 -3.29 10.69 -2.70
C PRO A 108 -4.77 10.61 -3.10
N ILE A 109 -5.57 9.92 -2.29
CA ILE A 109 -7.03 9.90 -2.39
C ILE A 109 -7.57 10.90 -1.37
N THR A 110 -8.11 12.02 -1.85
CA THR A 110 -8.66 13.06 -0.98
C THR A 110 -10.05 12.71 -0.46
N SER A 111 -10.82 11.97 -1.25
CA SER A 111 -12.13 11.44 -0.90
C SER A 111 -12.49 10.28 -1.81
N PHE A 112 -13.08 9.22 -1.27
CA PHE A 112 -13.61 8.11 -2.08
C PHE A 112 -14.76 8.54 -2.99
N ALA A 113 -15.49 9.62 -2.66
CA ALA A 113 -16.52 10.20 -3.52
C ALA A 113 -16.01 10.60 -4.92
N GLN A 114 -14.69 10.79 -5.08
CA GLN A 114 -14.10 11.03 -6.40
C GLN A 114 -14.32 9.88 -7.40
N TYR A 115 -14.59 8.66 -6.90
CA TYR A 115 -14.85 7.47 -7.73
C TYR A 115 -16.33 7.30 -8.10
N ASP A 116 -17.25 8.07 -7.48
CA ASP A 116 -18.67 8.12 -7.87
C ASP A 116 -18.85 8.91 -9.17
N GLU A 117 -17.86 9.73 -9.52
CA GLU A 117 -17.86 10.51 -10.74
C GLU A 117 -17.70 9.62 -11.98
N PRO A 118 -18.56 9.78 -13.03
CA PRO A 118 -18.56 8.91 -14.21
C PRO A 118 -17.28 9.03 -15.06
N MET A 119 -16.53 10.11 -14.89
CA MET A 119 -15.29 10.35 -15.62
C MET A 119 -14.16 10.68 -14.67
N SER A 120 -12.99 10.03 -14.88
CA SER A 120 -11.78 10.36 -14.14
C SER A 120 -11.34 11.82 -14.39
N PRO A 121 -10.59 12.42 -13.44
CA PRO A 121 -10.03 13.77 -13.62
C PRO A 121 -9.26 13.93 -14.92
N LEU A 122 -8.48 12.91 -15.29
CA LEU A 122 -7.71 12.90 -16.54
C LEU A 122 -8.64 12.97 -17.77
N ARG A 123 -9.69 12.15 -17.81
CA ARG A 123 -10.64 12.11 -18.92
C ARG A 123 -11.41 13.43 -19.04
N LYS A 124 -11.90 13.99 -17.93
CA LYS A 124 -12.57 15.30 -17.90
C LYS A 124 -11.69 16.41 -18.47
N THR A 125 -10.39 16.37 -18.13
CA THR A 125 -9.46 17.43 -18.55
C THR A 125 -9.03 17.31 -20.01
N LEU A 126 -8.81 16.11 -20.50
CA LEU A 126 -8.38 15.86 -21.88
C LEU A 126 -9.54 15.95 -22.89
N GLY A 127 -10.76 15.62 -22.47
CA GLY A 127 -11.88 15.36 -23.37
C GLY A 127 -11.81 13.97 -24.00
N GLU A 128 -12.91 13.54 -24.63
CA GLU A 128 -13.07 12.15 -25.07
C GLU A 128 -12.06 11.71 -26.11
N ASP A 129 -11.82 12.53 -27.15
CA ASP A 129 -10.94 12.15 -28.26
C ASP A 129 -9.48 12.08 -27.84
N ALA A 130 -8.98 13.10 -27.14
CA ALA A 130 -7.60 13.11 -26.64
C ALA A 130 -7.38 12.04 -25.58
N PHE A 131 -8.39 11.74 -24.74
CA PHE A 131 -8.30 10.64 -23.77
C PHE A 131 -8.25 9.28 -24.46
N ARG A 132 -9.02 9.06 -25.53
CA ARG A 132 -9.01 7.83 -26.33
C ARG A 132 -7.66 7.60 -26.99
N ASP A 133 -7.09 8.66 -27.59
CA ASP A 133 -5.74 8.62 -28.17
C ASP A 133 -4.67 8.30 -27.12
N TYR A 134 -4.71 8.98 -25.98
CA TYR A 134 -3.84 8.66 -24.84
C TYR A 134 -3.96 7.20 -24.41
N GLN A 135 -5.18 6.68 -24.24
CA GLN A 135 -5.38 5.29 -23.83
C GLN A 135 -4.80 4.30 -24.85
N ALA A 136 -5.00 4.55 -26.15
CA ALA A 136 -4.47 3.70 -27.21
C ALA A 136 -2.93 3.66 -27.17
N LYS A 137 -2.29 4.82 -27.02
CA LYS A 137 -0.83 4.93 -26.91
C LYS A 137 -0.32 4.28 -25.63
N SER A 138 -0.95 4.56 -24.49
CA SER A 138 -0.56 4.01 -23.18
C SER A 138 -0.63 2.48 -23.16
N ARG A 139 -1.73 1.89 -23.68
CA ARG A 139 -1.89 0.43 -23.74
C ARG A 139 -0.80 -0.27 -24.55
N ARG A 140 -0.28 0.35 -25.61
CA ARG A 140 0.83 -0.21 -26.40
C ARG A 140 2.11 -0.32 -25.60
N CYS A 141 2.34 0.64 -24.68
CA CYS A 141 3.55 0.71 -23.88
C CYS A 141 3.56 -0.26 -22.70
N ILE A 142 2.40 -0.68 -22.20
CA ILE A 142 2.28 -1.38 -20.93
C ILE A 142 2.30 -2.90 -21.14
N VAL A 143 3.08 -3.60 -20.31
CA VAL A 143 3.05 -5.06 -20.15
C VAL A 143 1.98 -5.46 -19.15
N SER A 144 1.97 -4.81 -17.99
CA SER A 144 1.01 -5.06 -16.91
C SER A 144 0.79 -3.79 -16.10
N SER A 145 -0.37 -3.69 -15.49
CA SER A 145 -0.70 -2.63 -14.54
C SER A 145 -1.60 -3.18 -13.46
N HIS A 146 -1.30 -2.84 -12.21
CA HIS A 146 -2.11 -3.21 -11.06
C HIS A 146 -2.24 -2.01 -10.12
N THR A 147 -3.46 -1.76 -9.63
CA THR A 147 -3.72 -0.63 -8.74
C THR A 147 -4.23 -1.13 -7.40
N PHE A 148 -3.63 -0.58 -6.35
CA PHE A 148 -3.98 -0.83 -4.95
C PHE A 148 -4.56 0.43 -4.32
N GLY A 149 -5.46 0.24 -3.36
CA GLY A 149 -5.89 1.28 -2.43
C GLY A 149 -5.21 1.05 -1.08
N ASP A 150 -4.25 1.89 -0.73
CA ASP A 150 -3.43 1.76 0.46
C ASP A 150 -3.80 2.81 1.51
N LEU A 151 -3.85 2.37 2.76
CA LEU A 151 -4.01 3.21 3.94
C LEU A 151 -2.65 3.44 4.59
N ALA A 152 -2.23 4.69 4.71
CA ALA A 152 -1.04 5.06 5.47
C ALA A 152 -1.21 4.70 6.96
N ARG A 153 -0.26 3.95 7.53
CA ARG A 153 -0.23 3.56 8.93
C ARG A 153 0.78 4.43 9.67
N LEU A 154 0.39 5.68 9.91
CA LEU A 154 1.25 6.64 10.60
C LEU A 154 1.60 6.20 12.02
N ASP A 155 0.72 5.43 12.67
CA ASP A 155 0.95 4.79 13.97
C ASP A 155 2.05 3.72 13.95
N LEU A 156 2.40 3.22 12.76
CA LEU A 156 3.47 2.24 12.51
C LEU A 156 4.67 2.85 11.78
N SER A 157 4.68 4.17 11.57
CA SER A 157 5.68 4.89 10.77
C SER A 157 6.54 5.79 11.64
N TYR A 158 7.74 6.10 11.15
CA TYR A 158 8.67 7.06 11.73
C TYR A 158 9.12 8.04 10.65
N MET A 159 8.66 9.28 10.74
CA MET A 159 8.93 10.27 9.69
C MET A 159 10.36 10.84 9.73
N GLY A 160 11.05 10.75 10.87
CA GLY A 160 12.46 11.13 10.99
C GLY A 160 12.80 12.47 10.37
N LYS A 161 13.83 12.47 9.51
CA LYS A 161 14.31 13.66 8.79
C LYS A 161 13.38 14.09 7.64
N MET A 162 12.44 13.24 7.21
CA MET A 162 11.50 13.59 6.12
C MET A 162 10.70 14.86 6.42
N MET A 163 10.43 15.13 7.70
CA MET A 163 9.69 16.33 8.11
C MET A 163 10.43 17.65 7.86
N THR A 164 11.74 17.60 7.68
CA THR A 164 12.61 18.78 7.53
C THR A 164 13.33 18.82 6.19
N MET A 165 13.13 17.81 5.33
CA MET A 165 13.76 17.76 4.01
C MET A 165 13.09 18.74 3.06
N THR A 166 13.90 19.37 2.19
CA THR A 166 13.42 20.28 1.14
C THR A 166 12.92 19.56 -0.11
N GLY A 167 13.02 18.24 -0.16
CA GLY A 167 12.57 17.43 -1.29
C GLY A 167 12.40 15.96 -0.91
N PRO A 168 11.82 15.15 -1.80
CA PRO A 168 11.63 13.72 -1.55
C PRO A 168 12.98 12.98 -1.46
N PRO A 169 13.04 11.89 -0.66
CA PRO A 169 14.20 11.00 -0.62
C PRO A 169 14.49 10.40 -2.00
N LYS A 170 15.77 10.25 -2.34
CA LYS A 170 16.18 9.78 -3.67
C LYS A 170 15.94 8.29 -3.89
N LEU A 171 16.09 7.49 -2.82
CA LEU A 171 15.99 6.03 -2.86
C LEU A 171 15.07 5.53 -1.76
N ALA A 172 14.40 4.43 -2.05
CA ALA A 172 13.53 3.72 -1.14
C ALA A 172 13.85 2.22 -1.18
N VAL A 173 14.17 1.62 -0.04
CA VAL A 173 14.16 0.17 0.11
C VAL A 173 12.74 -0.22 0.49
N VAL A 174 12.04 -0.83 -0.45
CA VAL A 174 10.64 -1.21 -0.34
C VAL A 174 10.55 -2.69 0.00
N ASN A 175 9.81 -3.03 1.05
CA ASN A 175 9.45 -4.40 1.36
C ASN A 175 7.95 -4.56 1.22
N SER A 176 7.53 -5.39 0.28
CA SER A 176 6.14 -5.85 0.16
C SER A 176 5.97 -7.09 1.04
N LEU A 177 5.03 -7.05 1.95
CA LEU A 177 4.83 -8.06 2.99
C LEU A 177 3.43 -8.65 2.88
N SER A 178 3.31 -9.97 2.91
CA SER A 178 2.04 -10.65 3.15
C SER A 178 2.04 -11.20 4.57
N ILE A 179 1.09 -10.78 5.37
CA ILE A 179 0.96 -11.20 6.76
C ILE A 179 0.12 -12.48 6.83
N VAL A 180 0.51 -13.41 7.69
CA VAL A 180 -0.28 -14.64 7.94
C VAL A 180 -1.69 -14.25 8.38
N PRO A 181 -2.76 -14.82 7.79
CA PRO A 181 -4.14 -14.56 8.19
C PRO A 181 -4.33 -14.67 9.71
N GLY A 182 -4.97 -13.65 10.30
CA GLY A 182 -5.18 -13.53 11.75
C GLY A 182 -3.96 -13.03 12.55
N ARG A 183 -2.82 -12.73 11.91
CA ARG A 183 -1.60 -12.24 12.58
C ARG A 183 -1.34 -10.75 12.43
N ALA A 184 -2.26 -9.98 11.85
CA ALA A 184 -2.08 -8.54 11.65
C ALA A 184 -1.77 -7.78 12.95
N ALA A 185 -2.52 -8.04 14.04
CA ALA A 185 -2.27 -7.41 15.34
C ALA A 185 -0.88 -7.78 15.90
N ALA A 186 -0.43 -9.02 15.73
CA ALA A 186 0.90 -9.46 16.14
C ALA A 186 1.99 -8.73 15.37
N PHE A 187 1.82 -8.61 14.04
CA PHE A 187 2.71 -7.82 13.17
C PHE A 187 2.80 -6.36 13.62
N GLU A 188 1.66 -5.71 13.80
CA GLU A 188 1.60 -4.30 14.20
C GLU A 188 2.25 -4.06 15.57
N ASN A 189 2.05 -4.98 16.53
CA ASN A 189 2.71 -4.91 17.82
C ASN A 189 4.23 -5.04 17.69
N LEU A 190 4.75 -5.98 16.89
CA LEU A 190 6.18 -6.11 16.62
C LEU A 190 6.75 -4.86 15.96
N VAL A 191 6.00 -4.23 15.04
CA VAL A 191 6.45 -2.96 14.46
C VAL A 191 6.55 -1.88 15.53
N LYS A 192 5.56 -1.72 16.39
CA LYS A 192 5.55 -0.70 17.45
C LYS A 192 6.63 -0.92 18.49
N SER A 193 6.75 -2.16 18.99
CA SER A 193 7.65 -2.49 20.11
C SER A 193 9.10 -2.69 19.69
N ASP A 194 9.35 -3.21 18.50
CA ASP A 194 10.69 -3.67 18.11
C ASP A 194 11.25 -2.89 16.90
N VAL A 195 10.44 -2.67 15.83
CA VAL A 195 10.94 -2.01 14.60
C VAL A 195 11.15 -0.52 14.82
N LEU A 196 10.13 0.20 15.31
CA LEU A 196 10.21 1.66 15.44
C LEU A 196 11.35 2.14 16.36
N PRO A 197 11.65 1.50 17.51
CA PRO A 197 12.81 1.86 18.32
C PRO A 197 14.14 1.70 17.56
N VAL A 198 14.28 0.64 16.76
CA VAL A 198 15.47 0.42 15.94
C VAL A 198 15.60 1.49 14.87
N MET A 199 14.52 1.83 14.16
CA MET A 199 14.53 2.87 13.12
C MET A 199 14.92 4.24 13.68
N LYS A 200 14.38 4.60 14.85
CA LYS A 200 14.74 5.82 15.57
C LYS A 200 16.23 5.85 15.96
N LYS A 201 16.73 4.75 16.54
CA LYS A 201 18.13 4.62 16.97
C LYS A 201 19.10 4.61 15.79
N ALA A 202 18.68 4.04 14.65
CA ALA A 202 19.48 4.01 13.42
C ALA A 202 19.53 5.36 12.71
N ASP A 203 18.74 6.34 13.16
CA ASP A 203 18.64 7.69 12.59
C ASP A 203 18.36 7.65 11.06
N VAL A 204 17.43 6.79 10.64
CA VAL A 204 17.03 6.71 9.23
C VAL A 204 16.34 8.00 8.79
N ILE A 205 16.37 8.32 7.50
CA ILE A 205 15.65 9.47 6.93
C ILE A 205 14.16 9.37 7.27
N GLY A 206 13.59 8.19 7.09
CA GLY A 206 12.22 7.88 7.46
C GLY A 206 11.95 6.39 7.28
N TYR A 207 10.94 5.93 7.98
CA TYR A 207 10.38 4.59 7.88
C TYR A 207 8.86 4.72 7.76
N PHE A 208 8.31 4.26 6.65
CA PHE A 208 6.89 4.40 6.36
C PHE A 208 6.24 3.03 6.19
N ILE A 209 5.03 2.86 6.73
CA ILE A 209 4.20 1.68 6.50
C ILE A 209 2.86 2.11 5.92
N SER A 210 2.41 1.38 4.89
CA SER A 210 1.03 1.36 4.42
C SER A 210 0.45 -0.04 4.52
N GLN A 211 -0.86 -0.12 4.58
CA GLN A 211 -1.64 -1.35 4.53
C GLN A 211 -2.48 -1.36 3.27
N THR A 212 -2.37 -2.42 2.48
CA THR A 212 -3.19 -2.61 1.29
C THR A 212 -4.59 -3.04 1.69
N MET A 213 -5.56 -2.15 1.46
CA MET A 213 -6.95 -2.36 1.82
C MET A 213 -7.80 -2.82 0.64
N PHE A 214 -7.41 -2.42 -0.58
CA PHE A 214 -8.13 -2.75 -1.81
C PHE A 214 -7.13 -3.18 -2.90
N GLY A 215 -7.56 -4.06 -3.78
CA GLY A 215 -6.75 -4.53 -4.91
C GLY A 215 -5.78 -5.65 -4.58
N GLY A 216 -5.70 -6.10 -3.33
CA GLY A 216 -4.88 -7.21 -2.85
C GLY A 216 -5.69 -8.27 -2.10
N ASP A 217 -4.99 -9.16 -1.40
CA ASP A 217 -5.56 -10.25 -0.60
C ASP A 217 -6.07 -9.82 0.79
N GLY A 218 -5.93 -8.54 1.14
CA GLY A 218 -6.31 -7.98 2.45
C GLY A 218 -5.28 -8.20 3.57
N TYR A 219 -4.17 -8.87 3.28
CA TYR A 219 -3.10 -9.16 4.25
C TYR A 219 -1.79 -8.42 3.93
N GLY A 220 -1.82 -7.58 2.90
CA GLY A 220 -0.67 -6.85 2.39
C GLY A 220 -0.29 -5.65 3.25
N TYR A 221 1.01 -5.52 3.53
CA TYR A 221 1.64 -4.31 4.05
C TYR A 221 2.84 -3.96 3.19
N THR A 222 3.07 -2.67 3.02
CA THR A 222 4.31 -2.18 2.40
C THR A 222 5.08 -1.41 3.44
N SER A 223 6.35 -1.78 3.68
CA SER A 223 7.25 -0.99 4.52
C SER A 223 8.39 -0.41 3.69
N VAL A 224 8.71 0.85 3.94
CA VAL A 224 9.69 1.61 3.17
C VAL A 224 10.70 2.26 4.10
N VAL A 225 11.99 2.04 3.84
CA VAL A 225 13.08 2.79 4.46
C VAL A 225 13.68 3.70 3.40
N PHE A 226 13.79 4.97 3.70
CA PHE A 226 14.29 5.98 2.76
C PHE A 226 15.78 6.26 2.93
N TYR A 227 16.46 6.52 1.79
CA TYR A 227 17.88 6.77 1.69
C TYR A 227 18.20 7.85 0.65
N ASP A 228 19.32 8.55 0.79
CA ASP A 228 19.81 9.52 -0.20
C ASP A 228 20.79 8.92 -1.20
N SER A 229 21.39 7.78 -0.88
CA SER A 229 22.40 7.16 -1.74
C SER A 229 22.51 5.65 -1.55
N PHE A 230 23.03 4.95 -2.57
CA PHE A 230 23.42 3.55 -2.44
C PHE A 230 24.54 3.32 -1.43
N ALA A 231 25.42 4.30 -1.23
CA ALA A 231 26.45 4.22 -0.20
C ALA A 231 25.85 4.09 1.21
N GLU A 232 24.74 4.78 1.48
CA GLU A 232 23.99 4.63 2.73
C GLU A 232 23.38 3.23 2.88
N ILE A 233 22.81 2.68 1.80
CA ILE A 233 22.29 1.30 1.77
C ILE A 233 23.41 0.30 2.03
N GLY A 234 24.60 0.53 1.44
CA GLY A 234 25.81 -0.30 1.59
C GLY A 234 26.37 -0.37 3.01
N LYS A 235 26.04 0.60 3.89
CA LYS A 235 26.38 0.51 5.32
C LYS A 235 25.65 -0.60 6.08
N GLY A 236 24.76 -1.32 5.41
CA GLY A 236 23.95 -2.38 5.99
C GLY A 236 22.59 -1.92 6.50
N SER A 237 21.71 -2.89 6.77
CA SER A 237 20.35 -2.58 7.24
C SER A 237 20.38 -1.88 8.60
N PRO A 238 19.38 -1.03 8.91
CA PRO A 238 19.24 -0.41 10.23
C PRO A 238 19.32 -1.41 11.38
N PHE A 239 18.76 -2.60 11.20
CA PHE A 239 18.78 -3.68 12.19
C PHE A 239 20.19 -4.19 12.47
N LEU A 240 20.99 -4.45 11.43
CA LEU A 240 22.38 -4.88 11.59
C LEU A 240 23.23 -3.81 12.27
N ARG A 241 23.05 -2.54 11.89
CA ARG A 241 23.80 -1.41 12.46
C ARG A 241 23.51 -1.18 13.94
N VAL A 242 22.25 -1.39 14.36
CA VAL A 242 21.81 -1.10 15.74
C VAL A 242 21.97 -2.30 16.66
N LEU A 243 21.68 -3.51 16.17
CA LEU A 243 21.57 -4.72 16.99
C LEU A 243 22.77 -5.65 16.84
N GLY A 244 23.63 -5.42 15.86
CA GLY A 244 24.67 -6.36 15.47
C GLY A 244 24.11 -7.65 14.82
N PRO A 245 24.97 -8.56 14.32
CA PRO A 245 24.51 -9.74 13.60
C PRO A 245 23.62 -10.66 14.43
N ALA A 246 24.03 -11.00 15.65
CA ALA A 246 23.28 -11.88 16.54
C ALA A 246 21.92 -11.27 16.97
N GLY A 247 21.93 -9.98 17.33
CA GLY A 247 20.71 -9.26 17.67
C GLY A 247 19.75 -9.13 16.51
N ALA A 248 20.24 -8.88 15.30
CA ALA A 248 19.41 -8.84 14.08
C ALA A 248 18.79 -10.21 13.78
N ALA A 249 19.55 -11.31 13.92
CA ALA A 249 19.02 -12.65 13.73
C ALA A 249 17.88 -12.96 14.74
N ALA A 250 18.11 -12.67 16.02
CA ALA A 250 17.07 -12.85 17.06
C ALA A 250 15.85 -11.96 16.81
N PHE A 251 16.07 -10.74 16.32
CA PHE A 251 14.98 -9.83 15.94
C PHE A 251 14.13 -10.41 14.81
N PHE A 252 14.75 -10.84 13.70
CA PHE A 252 14.00 -11.37 12.56
C PHE A 252 13.28 -12.69 12.89
N ALA A 253 13.81 -13.49 13.81
CA ALA A 253 13.15 -14.71 14.26
C ALA A 253 11.75 -14.44 14.87
N LYS A 254 11.50 -13.23 15.44
CA LYS A 254 10.19 -12.85 15.98
C LYS A 254 9.09 -12.76 14.91
N PHE A 255 9.47 -12.56 13.65
CA PHE A 255 8.53 -12.48 12.52
C PHE A 255 8.18 -13.85 11.94
N ALA A 256 8.85 -14.92 12.38
CA ALA A 256 8.50 -16.28 11.97
C ALA A 256 7.04 -16.59 12.35
N GLY A 257 6.25 -17.10 11.39
CA GLY A 257 4.82 -17.38 11.57
C GLY A 257 3.92 -16.13 11.66
N VAL A 258 4.49 -14.93 11.47
CA VAL A 258 3.75 -13.66 11.38
C VAL A 258 3.76 -13.12 9.95
N VAL A 259 4.92 -13.13 9.29
CA VAL A 259 5.08 -12.77 7.89
C VAL A 259 5.13 -14.05 7.06
N ALA A 260 4.19 -14.19 6.12
CA ALA A 260 4.11 -15.35 5.22
C ALA A 260 5.04 -15.21 4.03
N HIS A 261 5.15 -13.98 3.48
CA HIS A 261 5.97 -13.69 2.31
C HIS A 261 6.52 -12.27 2.38
N GLN A 262 7.72 -12.10 1.85
CA GLN A 262 8.35 -10.80 1.72
C GLN A 262 9.10 -10.71 0.40
N GLU A 263 8.86 -9.63 -0.34
CA GLU A 263 9.70 -9.20 -1.46
C GLU A 263 10.38 -7.88 -1.11
N ARG A 264 11.60 -7.71 -1.62
CA ARG A 264 12.37 -6.49 -1.37
C ARG A 264 12.93 -5.95 -2.67
N THR A 265 12.68 -4.67 -2.91
CA THR A 265 13.19 -3.95 -4.07
C THR A 265 13.86 -2.64 -3.64
N ILE A 266 14.66 -2.07 -4.53
CA ILE A 266 15.19 -0.70 -4.36
C ILE A 266 14.58 0.15 -5.46
N ALA A 267 13.81 1.14 -5.06
CA ALA A 267 13.18 2.08 -5.97
C ALA A 267 13.90 3.44 -5.89
N ARG A 268 13.94 4.13 -7.02
CA ARG A 268 14.45 5.49 -7.16
C ARG A 268 13.29 6.44 -7.42
N PHE A 269 13.28 7.56 -6.72
CA PHE A 269 12.34 8.64 -7.02
C PHE A 269 12.64 9.23 -8.41
N ASN A 270 11.60 9.36 -9.24
CA ASN A 270 11.69 9.94 -10.56
C ASN A 270 11.05 11.34 -10.55
N PRO A 271 11.86 12.42 -10.45
CA PRO A 271 11.35 13.79 -10.37
C PRO A 271 10.64 14.24 -11.65
N ASP A 272 11.07 13.73 -12.81
CA ASP A 272 10.51 14.10 -14.09
C ASP A 272 9.07 13.62 -14.30
N LEU A 273 8.73 12.48 -13.67
CA LEU A 273 7.39 11.89 -13.74
C LEU A 273 6.51 12.28 -12.56
N SER A 274 7.10 12.93 -11.55
CA SER A 274 6.43 13.36 -10.33
C SER A 274 6.07 14.84 -10.36
N PHE A 275 5.12 15.23 -9.52
CA PHE A 275 4.88 16.63 -9.21
C PHE A 275 4.24 16.76 -7.83
N SER A 276 4.50 17.90 -7.19
CA SER A 276 3.77 18.39 -6.01
C SER A 276 3.39 19.85 -6.26
N ALA A 277 2.18 20.23 -5.84
CA ALA A 277 1.87 21.66 -5.75
C ALA A 277 2.82 22.26 -4.71
N ALA A 278 3.56 23.29 -5.07
CA ALA A 278 4.37 24.02 -4.11
C ALA A 278 3.47 24.45 -2.94
N GLN A 279 3.89 24.07 -1.73
CA GLN A 279 3.26 24.54 -0.51
C GLN A 279 3.50 26.02 -0.33
#